data_4a32f0a52da7adcf28b01b1bbaebf6c1
#
_entry.id   4a32f0a52da7adcf28b01b1bbaebf6c1
#
_cell.length_a   1.000
_cell.length_b   1.000
_cell.length_c   1.000
_cell.angle_alpha   90.00
_cell.angle_beta   90.00
_cell.angle_gamma   90.00
#
_symmetry.space_group_name_H-M   'P 1'
#
loop_
_entity.id
_entity.type
_entity.pdbx_description
1 polymer ?
#
loop_
_entity_poly.entity_id
_entity_poly.type
_entity_poly.pdbx_seq_one_letter_code
_entity_poly.pdbx_strand_id
1 'polypeptide(L)'
;MEGLDWLIWGACFLTGTFLVYGILQYTGSRRVVRNRFKKTPATTAMSLYQGGGGSSLKKRFLDWISSFGKYAMKDKEDASKLRFSLIQAGYRHPKGPTIFFGIRVLAPFLLALPYLLANVMDGVMTSGNLMVCLMLAGTGFYLPLYVLKAMIGRRQERLNLALPDILDLLIVCVEAGLSLQPALNRVSDEVRNVSVDMYHELHLTNAELRTGISREMALRNLGERTGAQAVKSLVGIMIQSDKMGTSIAQALRVHSDFLRVQRGQKAEEKAGKLPVKIMIPLLLCIFPAIMIIVIGPAVVNTIHAFSNTRF
;
A
#
# COMPACT_ATOMS: atom_id res chain seq x y z
N MET A 1 10.14 40.84 10.51
CA MET A 1 10.14 39.50 11.12
C MET A 1 9.17 38.52 10.44
N GLU A 2 8.14 39.02 9.75
CA GLU A 2 7.14 38.15 9.05
C GLU A 2 7.68 37.35 7.87
N GLY A 3 8.80 37.73 7.26
CA GLY A 3 9.38 37.00 6.13
C GLY A 3 10.10 35.69 6.49
N LEU A 4 10.56 35.56 7.76
CA LEU A 4 11.26 34.36 8.23
C LEU A 4 10.27 33.23 8.56
N ASP A 5 9.07 33.59 9.00
CA ASP A 5 8.00 32.62 9.33
C ASP A 5 7.53 31.88 8.08
N TRP A 6 7.39 32.55 6.96
CA TRP A 6 7.04 31.96 5.66
C TRP A 6 8.11 30.98 5.15
N LEU A 7 9.39 31.27 5.39
CA LEU A 7 10.50 30.39 5.03
C LEU A 7 10.50 29.13 5.91
N ILE A 8 10.19 29.22 7.20
CA ILE A 8 10.10 28.10 8.13
C ILE A 8 8.91 27.21 7.77
N TRP A 9 7.74 27.80 7.48
CA TRP A 9 6.55 27.06 7.01
C TRP A 9 6.83 26.37 5.67
N GLY A 10 7.50 27.02 4.74
CA GLY A 10 7.94 26.46 3.47
C GLY A 10 8.92 25.30 3.65
N ALA A 11 9.90 25.43 4.54
CA ALA A 11 10.87 24.39 4.83
C ALA A 11 10.24 23.17 5.53
N CYS A 12 9.33 23.36 6.48
CA CYS A 12 8.58 22.27 7.12
C CYS A 12 7.65 21.56 6.13
N PHE A 13 6.99 22.31 5.24
CA PHE A 13 6.16 21.73 4.19
C PHE A 13 7.01 20.95 3.16
N LEU A 14 8.16 21.51 2.74
CA LEU A 14 9.08 20.85 1.82
C LEU A 14 9.72 19.60 2.44
N THR A 15 10.13 19.61 3.70
CA THR A 15 10.67 18.42 4.38
C THR A 15 9.59 17.36 4.55
N GLY A 16 8.36 17.72 4.89
CA GLY A 16 7.22 16.79 4.97
C GLY A 16 6.88 16.18 3.61
N THR A 17 6.78 17.00 2.56
CA THR A 17 6.52 16.53 1.18
C THR A 17 7.68 15.70 0.62
N PHE A 18 8.93 16.07 0.89
CA PHE A 18 10.11 15.33 0.44
C PHE A 18 10.21 13.96 1.15
N LEU A 19 9.81 13.88 2.41
CA LEU A 19 9.77 12.63 3.18
C LEU A 19 8.65 11.72 2.67
N VAL A 20 7.46 12.25 2.41
CA VAL A 20 6.35 11.51 1.79
C VAL A 20 6.72 11.09 0.35
N TYR A 21 7.30 11.98 -0.44
CA TYR A 21 7.76 11.69 -1.80
C TYR A 21 8.90 10.67 -1.80
N GLY A 22 9.86 10.77 -0.89
CA GLY A 22 10.96 9.81 -0.71
C GLY A 22 10.46 8.41 -0.35
N ILE A 23 9.46 8.30 0.54
CA ILE A 23 8.81 7.03 0.88
C ILE A 23 8.03 6.48 -0.32
N LEU A 24 7.31 7.32 -1.05
CA LEU A 24 6.58 6.92 -2.27
C LEU A 24 7.54 6.49 -3.39
N GLN A 25 8.66 7.18 -3.57
CA GLN A 25 9.67 6.85 -4.59
C GLN A 25 10.46 5.60 -4.20
N TYR A 26 10.76 5.40 -2.91
CA TYR A 26 11.39 4.17 -2.42
C TYR A 26 10.49 2.94 -2.66
N THR A 27 9.17 3.09 -2.56
CA THR A 27 8.20 2.03 -2.92
C THR A 27 8.04 1.88 -4.43
N GLY A 28 8.26 2.94 -5.21
CA GLY A 28 8.22 2.93 -6.69
C GLY A 28 9.49 2.38 -7.36
N SER A 29 10.65 2.51 -6.72
CA SER A 29 11.98 2.18 -7.27
C SER A 29 12.23 0.68 -7.47
N ARG A 30 11.36 -0.19 -6.98
CA ARG A 30 11.47 -1.66 -7.20
C ARG A 30 11.16 -2.11 -8.64
N ARG A 31 10.72 -1.21 -9.54
CA ARG A 31 10.51 -1.54 -10.96
C ARG A 31 11.83 -1.71 -11.73
N VAL A 32 12.93 -1.14 -11.28
CA VAL A 32 14.23 -1.19 -11.97
C VAL A 32 15.00 -2.49 -11.72
N VAL A 33 14.74 -3.18 -10.60
CA VAL A 33 15.41 -4.46 -10.28
C VAL A 33 14.90 -5.63 -11.15
N ARG A 34 13.75 -5.46 -11.82
CA ARG A 34 13.10 -6.50 -12.65
C ARG A 34 13.93 -6.96 -13.87
N ASN A 35 14.87 -6.17 -14.33
CA ASN A 35 15.65 -6.49 -15.53
C ASN A 35 17.00 -7.22 -15.30
N ARG A 36 17.45 -7.34 -14.03
CA ARG A 36 18.71 -8.04 -13.73
C ARG A 36 18.57 -9.54 -13.38
N PHE A 37 17.34 -10.02 -13.12
CA PHE A 37 17.11 -11.40 -12.70
C PHE A 37 16.79 -12.39 -13.82
N LYS A 38 17.01 -12.01 -15.10
CA LYS A 38 16.75 -12.90 -16.25
C LYS A 38 17.76 -14.05 -16.42
N LYS A 39 18.80 -14.17 -15.60
CA LYS A 39 19.92 -15.14 -15.86
C LYS A 39 20.53 -15.83 -14.65
N THR A 40 19.76 -16.23 -13.61
CA THR A 40 20.39 -17.00 -12.50
C THR A 40 19.54 -18.20 -12.10
N PRO A 41 20.09 -19.43 -12.02
CA PRO A 41 19.38 -20.63 -11.62
C PRO A 41 18.97 -20.59 -10.13
N ALA A 42 17.88 -21.28 -9.81
CA ALA A 42 17.12 -21.17 -8.56
C ALA A 42 17.89 -21.41 -7.25
N THR A 43 19.03 -22.10 -7.30
CA THR A 43 19.80 -22.46 -6.10
C THR A 43 20.57 -21.28 -5.50
N THR A 44 20.92 -20.28 -6.32
CA THR A 44 21.67 -19.09 -5.88
C THR A 44 20.74 -17.98 -5.35
N ALA A 45 19.45 -18.06 -5.62
CA ALA A 45 18.48 -17.04 -5.21
C ALA A 45 18.24 -17.01 -3.69
N MET A 46 18.36 -18.15 -3.01
CA MET A 46 18.15 -18.25 -1.56
C MET A 46 19.29 -17.62 -0.76
N SER A 47 20.54 -17.71 -1.26
CA SER A 47 21.73 -17.10 -0.61
C SER A 47 21.84 -15.59 -0.87
N LEU A 48 21.31 -15.10 -2.00
CA LEU A 48 21.33 -13.67 -2.36
C LEU A 48 20.26 -12.85 -1.60
N TYR A 49 19.26 -13.51 -1.02
CA TYR A 49 18.28 -12.85 -0.15
C TYR A 49 18.87 -12.46 1.22
N GLN A 50 19.99 -13.03 1.61
CA GLN A 50 20.76 -12.67 2.81
C GLN A 50 21.82 -11.60 2.58
N GLY A 51 22.15 -11.24 1.34
CA GLY A 51 23.30 -10.43 0.97
C GLY A 51 23.00 -9.23 0.08
N GLY A 52 22.06 -8.35 0.46
CA GLY A 52 21.99 -7.01 -0.12
C GLY A 52 23.12 -6.16 0.44
N GLY A 53 24.24 -5.99 -0.29
CA GLY A 53 25.34 -5.08 0.02
C GLY A 53 24.88 -3.62 0.09
N GLY A 54 24.26 -3.24 1.18
CA GLY A 54 24.03 -1.85 1.55
C GLY A 54 25.22 -1.35 2.35
N SER A 55 25.68 -0.12 2.03
CA SER A 55 26.78 0.57 2.71
C SER A 55 26.74 0.36 4.23
N SER A 56 27.88 0.18 4.86
CA SER A 56 28.08 -0.04 6.31
C SER A 56 27.26 0.95 7.17
N LEU A 57 27.07 2.18 6.71
CA LEU A 57 26.26 3.21 7.34
C LEU A 57 24.75 2.86 7.39
N LYS A 58 24.18 2.26 6.33
CA LYS A 58 22.78 1.80 6.34
C LYS A 58 22.53 0.67 7.34
N LYS A 59 23.47 -0.25 7.49
CA LYS A 59 23.34 -1.34 8.47
C LYS A 59 23.43 -0.80 9.90
N ARG A 60 24.37 0.11 10.19
CA ARG A 60 24.49 0.74 11.51
C ARG A 60 23.24 1.56 11.86
N PHE A 61 22.69 2.30 10.92
CA PHE A 61 21.48 3.10 11.11
C PHE A 61 20.24 2.20 11.34
N LEU A 62 20.08 1.13 10.58
CA LEU A 62 19.01 0.14 10.77
C LEU A 62 19.14 -0.64 12.08
N ASP A 63 20.35 -0.96 12.50
CA ASP A 63 20.60 -1.63 13.79
C ASP A 63 20.35 -0.69 14.96
N TRP A 64 20.67 0.60 14.84
CA TRP A 64 20.34 1.64 15.83
C TRP A 64 18.82 1.82 15.96
N ILE A 65 18.08 1.99 14.85
CA ILE A 65 16.61 2.05 14.84
C ILE A 65 16.00 0.77 15.43
N SER A 66 16.56 -0.40 15.13
CA SER A 66 16.07 -1.68 15.66
C SER A 66 16.26 -1.81 17.17
N SER A 67 17.28 -1.18 17.73
CA SER A 67 17.51 -1.17 19.18
C SER A 67 16.46 -0.37 19.93
N PHE A 68 16.05 0.80 19.39
CA PHE A 68 14.92 1.58 19.92
C PHE A 68 13.60 0.82 19.80
N GLY A 69 13.36 0.15 18.67
CA GLY A 69 12.15 -0.65 18.44
C GLY A 69 12.02 -1.84 19.42
N LYS A 70 13.13 -2.44 19.85
CA LYS A 70 13.11 -3.52 20.84
C LYS A 70 12.66 -3.06 22.23
N TYR A 71 13.06 -1.85 22.62
CA TYR A 71 12.69 -1.29 23.93
C TYR A 71 11.21 -0.87 23.99
N ALA A 72 10.66 -0.42 22.86
CA ALA A 72 9.28 0.04 22.74
C ALA A 72 8.28 -1.11 22.52
N MET A 73 8.74 -2.30 22.14
CA MET A 73 7.90 -3.47 21.85
C MET A 73 7.67 -4.26 23.15
N LYS A 74 6.74 -3.80 23.98
CA LYS A 74 6.41 -4.43 25.28
C LYS A 74 5.39 -5.56 25.13
N ASP A 75 4.55 -5.54 24.08
CA ASP A 75 3.49 -6.53 23.83
C ASP A 75 3.85 -7.48 22.69
N LYS A 76 3.93 -8.79 23.00
CA LYS A 76 4.20 -9.86 22.02
C LYS A 76 3.06 -10.01 21.01
N GLU A 77 1.86 -9.65 21.37
CA GLU A 77 0.66 -9.78 20.54
C GLU A 77 0.64 -8.73 19.42
N ASP A 78 0.96 -7.48 19.74
CA ASP A 78 1.07 -6.40 18.74
C ASP A 78 2.23 -6.64 17.78
N ALA A 79 3.34 -7.21 18.26
CA ALA A 79 4.45 -7.62 17.41
C ALA A 79 4.05 -8.70 16.40
N SER A 80 3.22 -9.66 16.80
CA SER A 80 2.73 -10.71 15.92
C SER A 80 1.77 -10.19 14.86
N LYS A 81 0.82 -9.32 15.24
CA LYS A 81 -0.12 -8.65 14.32
C LYS A 81 0.62 -7.78 13.30
N LEU A 82 1.61 -7.02 13.76
CA LEU A 82 2.42 -6.18 12.89
C LEU A 82 3.27 -7.02 11.92
N ARG A 83 3.87 -8.13 12.41
CA ARG A 83 4.61 -9.06 11.56
C ARG A 83 3.72 -9.63 10.46
N PHE A 84 2.50 -9.99 10.79
CA PHE A 84 1.53 -10.50 9.83
C PHE A 84 1.16 -9.45 8.78
N SER A 85 0.91 -8.21 9.20
CA SER A 85 0.65 -7.09 8.30
C SER A 85 1.83 -6.80 7.37
N LEU A 86 3.07 -6.89 7.86
CA LEU A 86 4.27 -6.74 7.04
C LEU A 86 4.44 -7.87 6.02
N ILE A 87 4.10 -9.12 6.38
CA ILE A 87 4.08 -10.25 5.45
C ILE A 87 3.05 -10.00 4.34
N GLN A 88 1.86 -9.51 4.67
CA GLN A 88 0.83 -9.14 3.70
C GLN A 88 1.27 -7.97 2.80
N ALA A 89 2.08 -7.04 3.31
CA ALA A 89 2.70 -5.99 2.51
C ALA A 89 3.86 -6.49 1.60
N GLY A 90 4.32 -7.74 1.81
CA GLY A 90 5.41 -8.36 1.05
C GLY A 90 6.79 -8.26 1.71
N TYR A 91 6.86 -7.74 2.94
CA TYR A 91 8.09 -7.64 3.72
C TYR A 91 8.25 -8.84 4.64
N ARG A 92 9.12 -9.79 4.26
CA ARG A 92 9.34 -11.05 5.01
C ARG A 92 10.58 -11.05 5.90
N HIS A 93 11.23 -9.89 6.03
CA HIS A 93 12.47 -9.79 6.80
C HIS A 93 12.20 -10.01 8.29
N PRO A 94 12.98 -10.85 9.01
CA PRO A 94 12.75 -11.17 10.43
C PRO A 94 12.82 -9.94 11.35
N LYS A 95 13.65 -8.93 11.00
CA LYS A 95 13.74 -7.64 11.72
C LYS A 95 12.69 -6.61 11.29
N GLY A 96 11.78 -6.96 10.36
CA GLY A 96 10.77 -6.06 9.80
C GLY A 96 9.92 -5.34 10.86
N PRO A 97 9.31 -6.07 11.81
CA PRO A 97 8.50 -5.47 12.87
C PRO A 97 9.28 -4.46 13.72
N THR A 98 10.50 -4.82 14.11
CA THR A 98 11.36 -3.97 14.94
C THR A 98 11.77 -2.68 14.23
N ILE A 99 12.10 -2.77 12.93
CA ILE A 99 12.43 -1.60 12.10
C ILE A 99 11.21 -0.71 11.92
N PHE A 100 10.05 -1.29 11.65
CA PHE A 100 8.81 -0.53 11.47
C PHE A 100 8.42 0.20 12.76
N PHE A 101 8.56 -0.47 13.91
CA PHE A 101 8.27 0.14 15.20
C PHE A 101 9.25 1.28 15.52
N GLY A 102 10.53 1.10 15.19
CA GLY A 102 11.54 2.17 15.30
C GLY A 102 11.20 3.38 14.43
N ILE A 103 10.78 3.17 13.19
CA ILE A 103 10.32 4.25 12.29
C ILE A 103 9.09 4.95 12.88
N ARG A 104 8.13 4.21 13.44
CA ARG A 104 6.90 4.75 14.03
C ARG A 104 7.17 5.64 15.25
N VAL A 105 8.18 5.29 16.06
CA VAL A 105 8.58 6.10 17.22
C VAL A 105 9.39 7.31 16.80
N LEU A 106 10.27 7.18 15.79
CA LEU A 106 11.11 8.28 15.33
C LEU A 106 10.39 9.31 14.46
N ALA A 107 9.36 8.91 13.73
CA ALA A 107 8.63 9.79 12.82
C ALA A 107 7.99 11.03 13.51
N PRO A 108 7.32 10.92 14.67
CA PRO A 108 6.81 12.10 15.37
C PRO A 108 7.93 13.04 15.83
N PHE A 109 9.06 12.50 16.32
CA PHE A 109 10.20 13.34 16.71
C PHE A 109 10.81 14.06 15.51
N LEU A 110 10.93 13.40 14.37
CA LEU A 110 11.48 13.99 13.16
C LEU A 110 10.61 15.14 12.61
N LEU A 111 9.29 15.08 12.82
CA LEU A 111 8.34 16.09 12.36
C LEU A 111 8.15 17.21 13.39
N ALA A 112 8.07 16.90 14.67
CA ALA A 112 7.77 17.84 15.73
C ALA A 112 9.03 18.62 16.20
N LEU A 113 10.20 17.97 16.22
CA LEU A 113 11.42 18.54 16.79
C LEU A 113 11.91 19.82 16.03
N PRO A 114 11.97 19.85 14.68
CA PRO A 114 12.40 21.05 13.96
C PRO A 114 11.46 22.24 14.21
N TYR A 115 10.16 21.98 14.25
CA TYR A 115 9.16 23.00 14.53
C TYR A 115 9.27 23.54 15.97
N LEU A 116 9.48 22.63 16.94
CA LEU A 116 9.68 23.01 18.34
C LEU A 116 10.95 23.84 18.52
N LEU A 117 12.07 23.43 17.91
CA LEU A 117 13.34 24.16 17.99
C LEU A 117 13.23 25.55 17.37
N ALA A 118 12.57 25.71 16.24
CA ALA A 118 12.34 27.00 15.61
C ALA A 118 11.57 27.96 16.53
N ASN A 119 10.45 27.49 17.12
CA ASN A 119 9.65 28.33 18.03
C ASN A 119 10.36 28.66 19.36
N VAL A 120 11.23 27.78 19.86
CA VAL A 120 12.05 28.05 21.06
C VAL A 120 13.11 29.10 20.76
N MET A 121 13.74 29.07 19.58
CA MET A 121 14.75 30.05 19.18
C MET A 121 14.13 31.44 18.93
N ASP A 122 12.90 31.49 18.43
CA ASP A 122 12.17 32.75 18.21
C ASP A 122 11.51 33.31 19.48
N GLY A 123 11.57 32.60 20.60
CA GLY A 123 11.00 33.05 21.89
C GLY A 123 9.46 33.12 21.92
N VAL A 124 8.77 32.59 20.90
CA VAL A 124 7.32 32.69 20.72
C VAL A 124 6.64 31.38 21.13
N MET A 125 6.65 31.09 22.42
CA MET A 125 5.90 29.95 22.99
C MET A 125 4.44 30.35 23.25
N THR A 126 3.62 30.37 22.22
CA THR A 126 2.17 30.56 22.32
C THR A 126 1.45 29.22 22.42
N SER A 127 0.30 29.19 23.13
CA SER A 127 -0.54 27.96 23.23
C SER A 127 -0.95 27.40 21.86
N GLY A 128 -1.09 28.23 20.84
CA GLY A 128 -1.32 27.82 19.45
C GLY A 128 -0.17 27.01 18.86
N ASN A 129 1.08 27.42 19.11
CA ASN A 129 2.28 26.71 18.61
C ASN A 129 2.43 25.33 19.25
N LEU A 130 2.04 25.17 20.51
CA LEU A 130 2.02 23.89 21.21
C LEU A 130 0.96 22.94 20.60
N MET A 131 -0.21 23.46 20.23
CA MET A 131 -1.25 22.69 19.55
C MET A 131 -0.80 22.19 18.17
N VAL A 132 -0.11 23.02 17.38
CA VAL A 132 0.47 22.62 16.10
C VAL A 132 1.54 21.56 16.27
N CYS A 133 2.41 21.68 17.27
CA CYS A 133 3.43 20.66 17.60
C CYS A 133 2.78 19.31 17.95
N LEU A 134 1.70 19.33 18.73
CA LEU A 134 0.93 18.12 19.08
C LEU A 134 0.28 17.48 17.85
N MET A 135 -0.29 18.29 16.95
CA MET A 135 -0.86 17.84 15.66
C MET A 135 0.20 17.20 14.78
N LEU A 136 1.39 17.80 14.67
CA LEU A 136 2.51 17.25 13.90
C LEU A 136 3.01 15.93 14.48
N ALA A 137 3.13 15.85 15.79
CA ALA A 137 3.51 14.60 16.47
C ALA A 137 2.47 13.49 16.25
N GLY A 138 1.18 13.79 16.37
CA GLY A 138 0.08 12.87 16.09
C GLY A 138 0.10 12.37 14.65
N THR A 139 0.25 13.29 13.69
CA THR A 139 0.35 12.95 12.27
C THR A 139 1.56 12.04 12.00
N GLY A 140 2.72 12.36 12.58
CA GLY A 140 3.94 11.54 12.47
C GLY A 140 3.77 10.12 12.99
N PHE A 141 2.98 9.93 14.05
CA PHE A 141 2.71 8.62 14.64
C PHE A 141 1.75 7.75 13.80
N TYR A 142 0.74 8.35 13.16
CA TYR A 142 -0.25 7.64 12.35
C TYR A 142 0.20 7.42 10.90
N LEU A 143 1.06 8.29 10.37
CA LEU A 143 1.54 8.25 8.98
C LEU A 143 2.12 6.88 8.57
N PRO A 144 3.05 6.25 9.34
CA PRO A 144 3.63 4.96 8.96
C PRO A 144 2.58 3.84 8.88
N LEU A 145 1.58 3.85 9.75
CA LEU A 145 0.48 2.88 9.74
C LEU A 145 -0.40 3.04 8.49
N TYR A 146 -0.71 4.29 8.13
CA TYR A 146 -1.48 4.58 6.92
C TYR A 146 -0.75 4.12 5.66
N VAL A 147 0.56 4.41 5.57
CA VAL A 147 1.42 3.95 4.46
C VAL A 147 1.45 2.41 4.40
N LEU A 148 1.61 1.72 5.53
CA LEU A 148 1.59 0.26 5.56
C LEU A 148 0.25 -0.30 5.06
N LYS A 149 -0.89 0.23 5.52
CA LYS A 149 -2.22 -0.18 5.05
C LYS A 149 -2.39 0.05 3.54
N ALA A 150 -1.94 1.20 3.03
CA ALA A 150 -1.98 1.50 1.60
C ALA A 150 -1.11 0.54 0.77
N MET A 151 0.06 0.14 1.28
CA MET A 151 0.93 -0.85 0.64
C MET A 151 0.30 -2.24 0.60
N ILE A 152 -0.33 -2.67 1.70
CA ILE A 152 -1.08 -3.94 1.76
C ILE A 152 -2.21 -3.91 0.74
N GLY A 153 -3.04 -2.87 0.72
CA GLY A 153 -4.16 -2.74 -0.21
C GLY A 153 -3.72 -2.78 -1.68
N ARG A 154 -2.65 -2.05 -2.04
CA ARG A 154 -2.09 -2.07 -3.40
C ARG A 154 -1.56 -3.45 -3.79
N ARG A 155 -0.94 -4.18 -2.88
CA ARG A 155 -0.47 -5.54 -3.15
C ARG A 155 -1.62 -6.52 -3.32
N GLN A 156 -2.62 -6.45 -2.45
CA GLN A 156 -3.83 -7.27 -2.54
C GLN A 156 -4.60 -7.00 -3.84
N GLU A 157 -4.68 -5.74 -4.26
CA GLU A 157 -5.31 -5.39 -5.55
C GLU A 157 -4.54 -6.00 -6.73
N ARG A 158 -3.21 -5.93 -6.74
CA ARG A 158 -2.40 -6.60 -7.79
C ARG A 158 -2.60 -8.12 -7.82
N LEU A 159 -2.68 -8.75 -6.65
CA LEU A 159 -2.95 -10.19 -6.54
C LEU A 159 -4.36 -10.53 -7.06
N ASN A 160 -5.37 -9.75 -6.68
CA ASN A 160 -6.74 -9.95 -7.16
C ASN A 160 -6.87 -9.77 -8.67
N LEU A 161 -6.12 -8.81 -9.25
CA LEU A 161 -6.11 -8.57 -10.69
C LEU A 161 -5.41 -9.68 -11.49
N ALA A 162 -4.38 -10.31 -10.94
CA ALA A 162 -3.66 -11.40 -11.60
C ALA A 162 -4.35 -12.76 -11.44
N LEU A 163 -5.27 -12.91 -10.49
CA LEU A 163 -5.84 -14.19 -10.12
C LEU A 163 -6.62 -14.89 -11.23
N PRO A 164 -7.48 -14.23 -12.04
CA PRO A 164 -8.20 -14.91 -13.12
C PRO A 164 -7.26 -15.59 -14.13
N ASP A 165 -6.19 -14.89 -14.54
CA ASP A 165 -5.22 -15.41 -15.49
C ASP A 165 -4.49 -16.66 -14.93
N ILE A 166 -4.26 -16.68 -13.63
CA ILE A 166 -3.64 -17.80 -12.91
C ILE A 166 -4.61 -18.98 -12.81
N LEU A 167 -5.90 -18.71 -12.58
CA LEU A 167 -6.94 -19.73 -12.54
C LEU A 167 -7.09 -20.42 -13.89
N ASP A 168 -7.03 -19.68 -15.00
CA ASP A 168 -7.10 -20.26 -16.33
C ASP A 168 -5.96 -21.26 -16.59
N LEU A 169 -4.72 -20.89 -16.19
CA LEU A 169 -3.59 -21.81 -16.25
C LEU A 169 -3.80 -23.05 -15.39
N LEU A 170 -4.38 -22.88 -14.20
CA LEU A 170 -4.65 -23.97 -13.27
C LEU A 170 -5.74 -24.89 -13.81
N ILE A 171 -6.82 -24.34 -14.39
CA ILE A 171 -7.90 -25.09 -15.03
C ILE A 171 -7.35 -25.96 -16.15
N VAL A 172 -6.56 -25.40 -17.05
CA VAL A 172 -5.94 -26.16 -18.16
C VAL A 172 -5.08 -27.31 -17.64
N CYS A 173 -4.29 -27.09 -16.60
CA CYS A 173 -3.46 -28.15 -16.00
C CYS A 173 -4.30 -29.26 -15.39
N VAL A 174 -5.40 -28.92 -14.69
CA VAL A 174 -6.28 -29.91 -14.05
C VAL A 174 -7.13 -30.66 -15.08
N GLU A 175 -7.62 -29.98 -16.13
CA GLU A 175 -8.34 -30.60 -17.25
C GLU A 175 -7.44 -31.54 -18.07
N ALA A 176 -6.14 -31.25 -18.15
CA ALA A 176 -5.14 -32.16 -18.71
C ALA A 176 -4.84 -33.37 -17.83
N GLY A 177 -5.54 -33.54 -16.70
CA GLY A 177 -5.41 -34.70 -15.80
C GLY A 177 -4.35 -34.56 -14.70
N LEU A 178 -3.72 -33.40 -14.55
CA LEU A 178 -2.80 -33.18 -13.44
C LEU A 178 -3.57 -33.06 -12.12
N SER A 179 -3.10 -33.77 -11.09
CA SER A 179 -3.60 -33.52 -9.74
C SER A 179 -3.22 -32.12 -9.26
N LEU A 180 -3.92 -31.61 -8.23
CA LEU A 180 -3.79 -30.24 -7.77
C LEU A 180 -2.33 -29.81 -7.47
N GLN A 181 -1.54 -30.69 -6.82
CA GLN A 181 -0.17 -30.34 -6.44
C GLN A 181 0.81 -30.20 -7.63
N PRO A 182 0.88 -31.14 -8.58
CA PRO A 182 1.61 -30.93 -9.84
C PRO A 182 1.11 -29.73 -10.65
N ALA A 183 -0.21 -29.49 -10.67
CA ALA A 183 -0.79 -28.32 -11.34
C ALA A 183 -0.29 -27.01 -10.70
N LEU A 184 -0.32 -26.88 -9.37
CA LEU A 184 0.23 -25.73 -8.65
C LEU A 184 1.74 -25.52 -8.90
N ASN A 185 2.52 -26.59 -8.98
CA ASN A 185 3.94 -26.49 -9.31
C ASN A 185 4.11 -25.94 -10.73
N ARG A 186 3.41 -26.48 -11.73
CA ARG A 186 3.49 -26.03 -13.13
C ARG A 186 3.08 -24.58 -13.29
N VAL A 187 1.93 -24.22 -12.69
CA VAL A 187 1.41 -22.85 -12.73
C VAL A 187 2.35 -21.88 -12.02
N SER A 188 2.98 -22.29 -10.90
CA SER A 188 3.89 -21.40 -10.17
C SER A 188 5.08 -20.94 -11.04
N ASP A 189 5.59 -21.80 -11.93
CA ASP A 189 6.70 -21.44 -12.81
C ASP A 189 6.25 -20.45 -13.91
N GLU A 190 5.05 -20.67 -14.46
CA GLU A 190 4.50 -19.83 -15.55
C GLU A 190 4.07 -18.45 -15.04
N VAL A 191 3.48 -18.39 -13.85
CA VAL A 191 2.96 -17.16 -13.22
C VAL A 191 4.06 -16.11 -12.98
N ARG A 192 5.33 -16.48 -12.99
CA ARG A 192 6.44 -15.52 -12.84
C ARG A 192 6.37 -14.36 -13.83
N ASN A 193 5.90 -14.62 -15.05
CA ASN A 193 5.76 -13.62 -16.10
C ASN A 193 4.52 -12.73 -15.93
N VAL A 194 3.48 -13.25 -15.27
CA VAL A 194 2.20 -12.55 -15.03
C VAL A 194 2.27 -11.73 -13.74
N SER A 195 2.68 -12.35 -12.64
CA SER A 195 2.70 -11.71 -11.31
C SER A 195 3.83 -12.25 -10.44
N VAL A 196 4.83 -11.41 -10.19
CA VAL A 196 5.95 -11.74 -9.29
C VAL A 196 5.46 -11.95 -7.85
N ASP A 197 4.46 -11.18 -7.42
CA ASP A 197 3.88 -11.33 -6.07
C ASP A 197 3.24 -12.71 -5.90
N MET A 198 2.47 -13.19 -6.88
CA MET A 198 1.83 -14.50 -6.82
C MET A 198 2.83 -15.65 -7.01
N TYR A 199 3.83 -15.49 -7.88
CA TYR A 199 4.92 -16.44 -8.02
C TYR A 199 5.57 -16.76 -6.67
N HIS A 200 5.93 -15.75 -5.90
CA HIS A 200 6.55 -15.95 -4.59
C HIS A 200 5.63 -16.66 -3.60
N GLU A 201 4.33 -16.38 -3.63
CA GLU A 201 3.37 -17.04 -2.74
C GLU A 201 3.14 -18.50 -3.13
N LEU A 202 2.93 -18.80 -4.41
CA LEU A 202 2.75 -20.17 -4.89
C LEU A 202 4.01 -21.01 -4.69
N HIS A 203 5.19 -20.45 -4.98
CA HIS A 203 6.46 -21.14 -4.76
C HIS A 203 6.66 -21.51 -3.28
N LEU A 204 6.29 -20.63 -2.35
CA LEU A 204 6.34 -20.92 -0.92
C LEU A 204 5.33 -22.00 -0.53
N THR A 205 4.10 -21.94 -1.06
CA THR A 205 3.08 -22.97 -0.81
C THR A 205 3.53 -24.33 -1.33
N ASN A 206 4.15 -24.39 -2.51
CA ASN A 206 4.73 -25.61 -3.04
C ASN A 206 5.90 -26.12 -2.18
N ALA A 207 6.71 -25.23 -1.59
CA ALA A 207 7.75 -25.62 -0.63
C ALA A 207 7.15 -26.20 0.65
N GLU A 208 6.08 -25.60 1.19
CA GLU A 208 5.33 -26.13 2.35
C GLU A 208 4.78 -27.52 2.07
N LEU A 209 4.19 -27.78 0.90
CA LEU A 209 3.70 -29.08 0.49
C LEU A 209 4.82 -30.12 0.39
N ARG A 210 5.99 -29.73 -0.12
CA ARG A 210 7.18 -30.62 -0.19
C ARG A 210 7.76 -30.97 1.17
N THR A 211 7.60 -30.09 2.16
CA THR A 211 8.08 -30.34 3.54
C THR A 211 7.11 -31.16 4.38
N GLY A 212 6.01 -31.64 3.80
CA GLY A 212 5.05 -32.53 4.47
C GLY A 212 3.92 -31.80 5.20
N ILE A 213 3.79 -30.48 5.04
CA ILE A 213 2.64 -29.73 5.55
C ILE A 213 1.38 -30.22 4.79
N SER A 214 0.28 -30.44 5.51
CA SER A 214 -0.97 -30.88 4.88
C SER A 214 -1.45 -29.89 3.83
N ARG A 215 -2.08 -30.39 2.76
CA ARG A 215 -2.57 -29.55 1.65
C ARG A 215 -3.52 -28.46 2.14
N GLU A 216 -4.45 -28.80 3.02
CA GLU A 216 -5.38 -27.86 3.61
C GLU A 216 -4.64 -26.73 4.33
N MET A 217 -3.63 -27.07 5.14
CA MET A 217 -2.85 -26.09 5.90
C MET A 217 -2.00 -25.18 4.98
N ALA A 218 -1.34 -25.75 3.98
CA ALA A 218 -0.54 -24.98 3.02
C ALA A 218 -1.39 -23.99 2.21
N LEU A 219 -2.59 -24.40 1.78
CA LEU A 219 -3.55 -23.53 1.10
C LEU A 219 -4.08 -22.45 2.05
N ARG A 220 -4.42 -22.79 3.29
CA ARG A 220 -4.87 -21.84 4.30
C ARG A 220 -3.79 -20.79 4.58
N ASN A 221 -2.54 -21.21 4.72
CA ASN A 221 -1.38 -20.32 4.87
C ASN A 221 -1.24 -19.36 3.66
N LEU A 222 -1.47 -19.84 2.44
CA LEU A 222 -1.48 -19.00 1.23
C LEU A 222 -2.52 -17.89 1.34
N GLY A 223 -3.77 -18.23 1.70
CA GLY A 223 -4.85 -17.27 1.88
C GLY A 223 -4.56 -16.22 2.96
N GLU A 224 -3.99 -16.64 4.07
CA GLU A 224 -3.63 -15.76 5.18
C GLU A 224 -2.47 -14.83 4.82
N ARG A 225 -1.39 -15.35 4.25
CA ARG A 225 -0.20 -14.57 3.86
C ARG A 225 -0.49 -13.52 2.81
N THR A 226 -1.34 -13.83 1.84
CA THR A 226 -1.75 -12.85 0.82
C THR A 226 -2.70 -11.82 1.38
N GLY A 227 -3.61 -12.22 2.26
CA GLY A 227 -4.68 -11.38 2.79
C GLY A 227 -5.68 -10.91 1.72
N ALA A 228 -5.47 -11.26 0.45
CA ALA A 228 -6.33 -10.88 -0.66
C ALA A 228 -7.63 -11.70 -0.64
N GLN A 229 -8.79 -11.03 -0.69
CA GLN A 229 -10.09 -11.67 -0.53
C GLN A 229 -10.36 -12.71 -1.63
N ALA A 230 -10.01 -12.42 -2.87
CA ALA A 230 -10.20 -13.38 -3.97
C ALA A 230 -9.34 -14.64 -3.80
N VAL A 231 -8.10 -14.50 -3.27
CA VAL A 231 -7.25 -15.66 -2.97
C VAL A 231 -7.81 -16.47 -1.82
N LYS A 232 -8.35 -15.83 -0.78
CA LYS A 232 -9.02 -16.54 0.33
C LYS A 232 -10.23 -17.32 -0.14
N SER A 233 -11.05 -16.72 -1.00
CA SER A 233 -12.20 -17.40 -1.59
C SER A 233 -11.78 -18.61 -2.44
N LEU A 234 -10.75 -18.46 -3.27
CA LEU A 234 -10.17 -19.54 -4.05
C LEU A 234 -9.71 -20.70 -3.15
N VAL A 235 -8.93 -20.39 -2.13
CA VAL A 235 -8.45 -21.39 -1.15
C VAL A 235 -9.61 -22.15 -0.50
N GLY A 236 -10.68 -21.44 -0.11
CA GLY A 236 -11.88 -22.05 0.44
C GLY A 236 -12.52 -23.05 -0.53
N ILE A 237 -12.68 -22.66 -1.80
CA ILE A 237 -13.23 -23.52 -2.86
C ILE A 237 -12.35 -24.75 -3.08
N MET A 238 -11.01 -24.58 -3.15
CA MET A 238 -10.08 -25.69 -3.34
C MET A 238 -10.12 -26.70 -2.19
N ILE A 239 -10.16 -26.21 -0.94
CA ILE A 239 -10.27 -27.08 0.26
C ILE A 239 -11.61 -27.82 0.26
N GLN A 240 -12.69 -27.13 -0.08
CA GLN A 240 -14.02 -27.72 -0.10
C GLN A 240 -14.15 -28.78 -1.22
N SER A 241 -13.65 -28.49 -2.42
CA SER A 241 -13.67 -29.44 -3.54
C SER A 241 -12.83 -30.69 -3.27
N ASP A 242 -11.66 -30.52 -2.61
CA ASP A 242 -10.80 -31.65 -2.21
C ASP A 242 -11.50 -32.56 -1.20
N LYS A 243 -12.31 -32.03 -0.27
CA LYS A 243 -13.08 -32.78 0.73
C LYS A 243 -14.31 -33.46 0.16
N MET A 244 -14.98 -32.82 -0.81
CA MET A 244 -16.24 -33.35 -1.37
C MET A 244 -16.04 -34.27 -2.59
N GLY A 245 -14.80 -34.37 -3.12
CA GLY A 245 -14.50 -35.13 -4.33
C GLY A 245 -15.17 -34.57 -5.60
N THR A 246 -15.61 -33.29 -5.56
CA THR A 246 -16.20 -32.65 -6.72
C THR A 246 -15.12 -32.25 -7.73
N SER A 247 -15.50 -32.07 -9.02
CA SER A 247 -14.56 -31.63 -10.03
C SER A 247 -13.95 -30.26 -9.70
N ILE A 248 -12.69 -30.28 -9.26
CA ILE A 248 -11.93 -29.05 -8.95
C ILE A 248 -11.89 -28.12 -10.16
N ALA A 249 -11.75 -28.67 -11.39
CA ALA A 249 -11.73 -27.89 -12.62
C ALA A 249 -13.01 -27.06 -12.81
N GLN A 250 -14.18 -27.67 -12.59
CA GLN A 250 -15.45 -26.98 -12.70
C GLN A 250 -15.61 -25.87 -11.65
N ALA A 251 -15.23 -26.15 -10.38
CA ALA A 251 -15.29 -25.15 -9.33
C ALA A 251 -14.36 -23.95 -9.59
N LEU A 252 -13.16 -24.21 -10.12
CA LEU A 252 -12.21 -23.17 -10.52
C LEU A 252 -12.73 -22.34 -11.70
N ARG A 253 -13.38 -22.98 -12.69
CA ARG A 253 -13.97 -22.28 -13.85
C ARG A 253 -15.06 -21.31 -13.41
N VAL A 254 -16.02 -21.77 -12.61
CA VAL A 254 -17.08 -20.89 -12.06
C VAL A 254 -16.48 -19.72 -11.28
N HIS A 255 -15.43 -19.98 -10.50
CA HIS A 255 -14.78 -18.90 -9.74
C HIS A 255 -14.00 -17.93 -10.63
N SER A 256 -13.34 -18.39 -11.70
CA SER A 256 -12.66 -17.52 -12.67
C SER A 256 -13.66 -16.61 -13.37
N ASP A 257 -14.79 -17.15 -13.84
CA ASP A 257 -15.85 -16.37 -14.47
C ASP A 257 -16.43 -15.33 -13.53
N PHE A 258 -16.68 -15.70 -12.27
CA PHE A 258 -17.12 -14.75 -11.24
C PHE A 258 -16.14 -13.59 -11.05
N LEU A 259 -14.84 -13.86 -11.00
CA LEU A 259 -13.82 -12.82 -10.84
C LEU A 259 -13.72 -11.90 -12.07
N ARG A 260 -13.93 -12.44 -13.27
CA ARG A 260 -13.99 -11.65 -14.52
C ARG A 260 -15.18 -10.70 -14.52
N VAL A 261 -16.38 -11.19 -14.16
CA VAL A 261 -17.58 -10.37 -14.04
C VAL A 261 -17.39 -9.29 -12.97
N GLN A 262 -16.84 -9.64 -11.81
CA GLN A 262 -16.55 -8.69 -10.74
C GLN A 262 -15.55 -7.60 -11.18
N ARG A 263 -14.58 -7.96 -12.03
CA ARG A 263 -13.62 -7.00 -12.60
C ARG A 263 -14.31 -6.01 -13.53
N GLY A 264 -15.23 -6.49 -14.40
CA GLY A 264 -16.08 -5.65 -15.25
C GLY A 264 -16.92 -4.68 -14.43
N GLN A 265 -17.66 -5.19 -13.45
CA GLN A 265 -18.51 -4.38 -12.57
C GLN A 265 -17.73 -3.28 -11.83
N LYS A 266 -16.53 -3.59 -11.33
CA LYS A 266 -15.63 -2.57 -10.71
C LYS A 266 -15.17 -1.50 -11.70
N ALA A 267 -14.98 -1.85 -12.96
CA ALA A 267 -14.63 -0.88 -14.00
C ALA A 267 -15.83 0.02 -14.33
N GLU A 268 -17.03 -0.56 -14.46
CA GLU A 268 -18.28 0.17 -14.67
C GLU A 268 -18.60 1.11 -13.49
N GLU A 269 -18.44 0.64 -12.25
CA GLU A 269 -18.60 1.46 -11.05
C GLU A 269 -17.66 2.68 -11.03
N LYS A 270 -16.40 2.46 -11.42
CA LYS A 270 -15.41 3.56 -11.54
C LYS A 270 -15.80 4.53 -12.64
N ALA A 271 -16.25 4.03 -13.78
CA ALA A 271 -16.75 4.85 -14.90
C ALA A 271 -18.01 5.64 -14.52
N GLY A 272 -18.95 5.03 -13.83
CA GLY A 272 -20.18 5.69 -13.35
C GLY A 272 -19.92 6.84 -12.35
N LYS A 273 -18.79 6.83 -11.65
CA LYS A 273 -18.39 7.92 -10.75
C LYS A 273 -17.73 9.10 -11.47
N LEU A 274 -17.35 8.96 -12.75
CA LEU A 274 -16.68 10.03 -13.50
C LEU A 274 -17.57 11.27 -13.73
N PRO A 275 -18.86 11.16 -14.15
CA PRO A 275 -19.71 12.31 -14.34
C PRO A 275 -19.83 13.18 -13.09
N VAL A 276 -19.99 12.58 -11.92
CA VAL A 276 -20.09 13.29 -10.65
C VAL A 276 -18.79 14.03 -10.31
N LYS A 277 -17.63 13.41 -10.58
CA LYS A 277 -16.31 14.05 -10.36
C LYS A 277 -16.08 15.23 -11.31
N ILE A 278 -16.59 15.16 -12.53
CA ILE A 278 -16.46 16.25 -13.51
C ILE A 278 -17.42 17.40 -13.17
N MET A 279 -18.58 17.08 -12.58
CA MET A 279 -19.59 18.09 -12.23
C MET A 279 -19.09 19.07 -11.15
N ILE A 280 -18.25 18.61 -10.20
CA ILE A 280 -17.73 19.46 -9.11
C ILE A 280 -16.88 20.65 -9.63
N PRO A 281 -15.80 20.43 -10.41
CA PRO A 281 -15.02 21.55 -10.96
C PRO A 281 -15.82 22.40 -11.96
N LEU A 282 -16.73 21.80 -12.71
CA LEU A 282 -17.60 22.50 -13.64
C LEU A 282 -18.53 23.47 -12.89
N LEU A 283 -19.17 23.00 -11.81
CA LEU A 283 -20.00 23.85 -10.96
C LEU A 283 -19.18 24.95 -10.30
N LEU A 284 -17.98 24.64 -9.79
CA LEU A 284 -17.11 25.60 -9.12
C LEU A 284 -16.61 26.72 -10.07
N CYS A 285 -16.42 26.43 -11.36
CA CYS A 285 -15.97 27.40 -12.35
C CYS A 285 -17.13 28.19 -12.99
N ILE A 286 -18.21 27.48 -13.34
CA ILE A 286 -19.32 28.10 -14.07
C ILE A 286 -20.20 28.94 -13.14
N PHE A 287 -20.45 28.49 -11.92
CA PHE A 287 -21.31 29.21 -10.98
C PHE A 287 -20.81 30.63 -10.65
N PRO A 288 -19.53 30.87 -10.31
CA PRO A 288 -19.02 32.21 -10.10
C PRO A 288 -19.09 33.08 -11.36
N ALA A 289 -18.82 32.48 -12.54
CA ALA A 289 -18.87 33.23 -13.79
C ALA A 289 -20.30 33.73 -14.11
N ILE A 290 -21.32 32.87 -13.95
CA ILE A 290 -22.71 33.25 -14.11
C ILE A 290 -23.10 34.31 -13.07
N MET A 291 -22.68 34.18 -11.82
CA MET A 291 -22.95 35.14 -10.76
C MET A 291 -22.40 36.53 -11.12
N ILE A 292 -21.17 36.62 -11.64
CA ILE A 292 -20.58 37.89 -12.07
C ILE A 292 -21.35 38.52 -13.23
N ILE A 293 -21.78 37.71 -14.20
CA ILE A 293 -22.52 38.19 -15.37
C ILE A 293 -23.92 38.71 -14.98
N VAL A 294 -24.61 38.01 -14.08
CA VAL A 294 -25.99 38.33 -13.68
C VAL A 294 -26.03 39.48 -12.66
N ILE A 295 -25.16 39.43 -11.66
CA ILE A 295 -25.14 40.41 -10.56
C ILE A 295 -24.32 41.68 -10.94
N GLY A 296 -23.32 41.52 -11.81
CA GLY A 296 -22.42 42.60 -12.20
C GLY A 296 -23.15 43.87 -12.66
N PRO A 297 -24.09 43.84 -13.61
CA PRO A 297 -24.83 44.99 -14.05
C PRO A 297 -25.66 45.64 -12.93
N ALA A 298 -26.25 44.85 -12.06
CA ALA A 298 -27.04 45.35 -10.92
C ALA A 298 -26.16 46.08 -9.91
N VAL A 299 -24.98 45.58 -9.60
CA VAL A 299 -24.02 46.22 -8.69
C VAL A 299 -23.51 47.54 -9.29
N VAL A 300 -23.15 47.52 -10.57
CA VAL A 300 -22.68 48.75 -11.26
C VAL A 300 -23.76 49.83 -11.27
N ASN A 301 -25.01 49.50 -11.61
CA ASN A 301 -26.13 50.43 -11.61
C ASN A 301 -26.43 50.99 -10.20
N THR A 302 -26.33 50.13 -9.18
CA THR A 302 -26.52 50.57 -7.78
C THR A 302 -25.41 51.52 -7.34
N ILE A 303 -24.15 51.26 -7.68
CA ILE A 303 -23.01 52.17 -7.38
C ILE A 303 -23.20 53.53 -8.09
N HIS A 304 -23.61 53.51 -9.36
CA HIS A 304 -23.90 54.74 -10.09
C HIS A 304 -25.07 55.56 -9.50
N ALA A 305 -26.12 54.89 -9.05
CA ALA A 305 -27.27 55.54 -8.40
C ALA A 305 -26.84 56.23 -7.09
N PHE A 306 -26.01 55.57 -6.27
CA PHE A 306 -25.50 56.13 -5.02
C PHE A 306 -24.47 57.25 -5.24
N SER A 307 -23.67 57.18 -6.31
CA SER A 307 -22.70 58.23 -6.62
C SER A 307 -23.38 59.52 -7.14
N ASN A 308 -24.54 59.39 -7.80
CA ASN A 308 -25.29 60.53 -8.35
C ASN A 308 -26.23 61.19 -7.33
N THR A 309 -26.38 60.63 -6.12
CA THR A 309 -27.24 61.18 -5.04
C THR A 309 -26.45 62.00 -4.02
N ARG A 310 -25.14 62.22 -4.26
CA ARG A 310 -24.30 63.09 -3.44
C ARG A 310 -24.11 64.47 -4.14
N PHE A 311 -25.17 65.24 -4.18
CA PHE A 311 -25.12 66.69 -4.32
C PHE A 311 -26.05 67.32 -3.27
#